data_b5beed60b97f7427250e2c8c851f504b
#
_entry.id   b5beed60b97f7427250e2c8c851f504b
#
_cell.length_a   1.000
_cell.length_b   1.000
_cell.length_c   1.000
_cell.angle_alpha   90.00
_cell.angle_beta   90.00
_cell.angle_gamma   90.00
#
_symmetry.space_group_name_H-M   'P 1'
#
loop_
_entity.id
_entity.type
_entity.pdbx_description
1 polymer ?
#
loop_
_entity_poly.entity_id
_entity_poly.type
_entity_poly.pdbx_seq_one_letter_code
_entity_poly.pdbx_strand_id
1 'polypeptide(L)'
;MAKNSDGQRAACVLLPGTPITNERTAKVSDYSNSSAEGAGSVRYIDPDSLNKNPAFTNVVVVEGNVKTVYIGGQDALNASGEIVGKGDIVAQTEQILANVRAALEAGGARPEHIIKWNIYIVEGQPLQAGFAAFQNAWPEVPNPPAITGVFVSGLAHPEFLVEMDAVAVVPH
;
A
#
# COMPACT_ATOMS: atom_id res chain seq x y z
N MET A 1 -22.98 -1.96 -8.30
CA MET A 1 -23.28 -1.99 -9.75
C MET A 1 -24.24 -0.87 -10.07
N ALA A 2 -23.75 0.20 -10.64
CA ALA A 2 -24.63 1.27 -11.12
C ALA A 2 -25.16 0.89 -12.51
N LYS A 3 -26.46 0.96 -12.71
CA LYS A 3 -27.10 0.84 -14.03
C LYS A 3 -27.29 2.27 -14.58
N ASN A 4 -26.86 2.49 -15.82
CA ASN A 4 -27.26 3.69 -16.53
C ASN A 4 -28.72 3.61 -16.97
N SER A 5 -29.33 4.74 -17.38
CA SER A 5 -30.75 4.90 -17.69
C SER A 5 -31.31 3.94 -18.77
N ASP A 6 -30.47 3.20 -19.48
CA ASP A 6 -30.83 2.39 -20.62
C ASP A 6 -30.72 0.86 -20.36
N GLY A 7 -30.51 0.44 -19.11
CA GLY A 7 -30.59 -0.96 -18.71
C GLY A 7 -29.52 -1.90 -19.29
N GLN A 8 -28.50 -1.39 -19.97
CA GLN A 8 -27.42 -2.20 -20.54
C GLN A 8 -26.26 -2.34 -19.56
N ARG A 9 -25.80 -3.59 -19.38
CA ARG A 9 -24.59 -3.89 -18.62
C ARG A 9 -23.39 -3.39 -19.41
N ALA A 10 -22.55 -2.58 -18.80
CA ALA A 10 -21.23 -2.29 -19.34
C ALA A 10 -20.42 -3.60 -19.37
N ALA A 11 -20.39 -4.26 -20.51
CA ALA A 11 -19.43 -5.33 -20.75
C ALA A 11 -18.08 -4.67 -21.09
N CYS A 12 -17.03 -5.05 -20.38
CA CYS A 12 -15.67 -4.76 -20.78
C CYS A 12 -15.42 -5.52 -22.10
N VAL A 13 -15.59 -4.83 -23.24
CA VAL A 13 -15.32 -5.40 -24.57
C VAL A 13 -13.81 -5.36 -24.76
N LEU A 14 -13.18 -6.51 -24.60
CA LEU A 14 -11.87 -6.77 -25.16
C LEU A 14 -12.02 -6.81 -26.69
N LEU A 15 -11.63 -5.75 -27.36
CA LEU A 15 -11.52 -5.75 -28.82
C LEU A 15 -10.34 -6.64 -29.21
N PRO A 16 -10.54 -7.58 -30.16
CA PRO A 16 -9.44 -8.41 -30.64
C PRO A 16 -8.51 -7.61 -31.56
N GLY A 17 -7.22 -7.59 -31.22
CA GLY A 17 -6.12 -7.58 -32.15
C GLY A 17 -5.93 -6.36 -33.03
N THR A 18 -5.46 -5.23 -32.45
CA THR A 18 -4.58 -4.33 -33.21
C THR A 18 -3.18 -4.46 -32.61
N PRO A 19 -2.13 -4.82 -33.35
CA PRO A 19 -0.78 -4.78 -32.83
C PRO A 19 -0.43 -3.33 -32.52
N ILE A 20 -0.18 -3.01 -31.27
CA ILE A 20 0.39 -1.72 -30.85
C ILE A 20 1.85 -1.75 -31.30
N THR A 21 2.12 -1.30 -32.51
CA THR A 21 3.48 -0.94 -32.93
C THR A 21 3.86 0.34 -32.21
N ASN A 22 4.49 0.20 -31.06
CA ASN A 22 5.05 1.34 -30.33
C ASN A 22 6.46 1.63 -30.87
N GLU A 23 6.52 2.24 -32.06
CA GLU A 23 7.74 2.88 -32.53
C GLU A 23 7.89 4.27 -31.92
N ARG A 24 8.15 4.31 -30.61
CA ARG A 24 8.89 5.41 -30.00
C ARG A 24 10.25 4.88 -29.62
N THR A 25 11.17 4.85 -30.55
CA THR A 25 12.59 4.85 -30.27
C THR A 25 12.95 6.17 -29.61
N ALA A 26 12.63 6.30 -28.32
CA ALA A 26 13.36 7.20 -27.46
C ALA A 26 14.80 6.68 -27.47
N LYS A 27 15.75 7.48 -27.95
CA LYS A 27 17.17 7.23 -27.71
C LYS A 27 17.36 7.09 -26.23
N VAL A 28 17.41 5.86 -25.74
CA VAL A 28 18.00 5.55 -24.45
C VAL A 28 19.47 5.92 -24.64
N SER A 29 19.87 7.06 -24.09
CA SER A 29 21.29 7.36 -23.93
C SER A 29 21.84 6.23 -23.08
N ASP A 30 22.85 5.53 -23.60
CA ASP A 30 23.60 4.52 -22.88
C ASP A 30 24.17 5.14 -21.61
N TYR A 31 23.40 4.99 -20.50
CA TYR A 31 23.98 5.07 -19.18
C TYR A 31 24.71 3.77 -18.91
N SER A 32 25.82 3.55 -19.63
CA SER A 32 26.85 2.61 -19.21
C SER A 32 27.56 3.23 -18.00
N ASN A 33 26.89 3.24 -16.88
CA ASN A 33 27.54 3.51 -15.62
C ASN A 33 27.96 2.15 -15.04
N SER A 34 29.18 1.72 -15.33
CA SER A 34 29.88 0.68 -14.59
C SER A 34 30.29 1.22 -13.21
N SER A 35 29.32 1.59 -12.40
CA SER A 35 29.50 1.79 -10.99
C SER A 35 29.30 0.44 -10.32
N ALA A 36 30.28 0.02 -9.49
CA ALA A 36 30.12 -1.06 -8.52
C ALA A 36 28.69 -0.97 -7.95
N GLU A 37 27.96 -2.10 -7.94
CA GLU A 37 26.61 -2.15 -7.37
C GLU A 37 26.70 -1.61 -5.95
N GLY A 38 26.32 -0.35 -5.78
CA GLY A 38 26.34 0.31 -4.47
C GLY A 38 25.35 -0.39 -3.56
N ALA A 39 25.72 -0.54 -2.29
CA ALA A 39 24.81 -1.05 -1.27
C ALA A 39 23.47 -0.30 -1.34
N GLY A 40 22.37 -1.01 -1.15
CA GLY A 40 21.04 -0.43 -1.10
C GLY A 40 20.89 0.52 0.08
N SER A 41 20.14 1.59 -0.09
CA SER A 41 19.87 2.53 0.99
C SER A 41 18.42 3.06 0.95
N VAL A 42 17.91 3.38 2.13
CA VAL A 42 16.62 4.06 2.32
C VAL A 42 16.86 5.28 3.19
N ARG A 43 16.46 6.45 2.69
CA ARG A 43 16.56 7.71 3.44
C ARG A 43 15.18 8.29 3.69
N TYR A 44 14.96 8.74 4.91
CA TYR A 44 13.71 9.36 5.37
C TYR A 44 13.97 10.85 5.56
N ILE A 45 13.16 11.69 4.93
CA ILE A 45 13.42 13.13 4.83
C ILE A 45 12.16 13.90 5.15
N ASP A 46 12.28 14.83 6.11
CA ASP A 46 11.24 15.81 6.44
C ASP A 46 11.80 17.22 6.19
N PRO A 47 11.61 17.79 5.00
CA PRO A 47 12.10 19.13 4.67
C PRO A 47 11.53 20.20 5.62
N ASP A 48 12.33 21.20 5.94
CA ASP A 48 11.89 22.30 6.81
C ASP A 48 10.72 23.11 6.24
N SER A 49 10.53 23.07 4.93
CA SER A 49 9.41 23.72 4.24
C SER A 49 8.08 22.96 4.33
N LEU A 50 8.08 21.74 4.86
CA LEU A 50 6.87 20.92 5.02
C LEU A 50 6.53 20.72 6.50
N ASN A 51 5.25 20.47 6.77
CA ASN A 51 4.82 20.12 8.12
C ASN A 51 5.44 18.80 8.56
N LYS A 52 6.12 18.80 9.70
CA LYS A 52 6.73 17.61 10.31
C LYS A 52 5.75 16.97 11.28
N ASN A 53 5.58 15.66 11.16
CA ASN A 53 4.69 14.89 12.03
C ASN A 53 5.40 13.59 12.46
N PRO A 54 5.44 13.26 13.74
CA PRO A 54 6.12 12.04 14.21
C PRO A 54 5.48 10.73 13.72
N ALA A 55 4.24 10.78 13.23
CA ALA A 55 3.53 9.58 12.77
C ALA A 55 3.86 9.16 11.33
N PHE A 56 4.46 10.04 10.52
CA PHE A 56 4.81 9.74 9.13
C PHE A 56 5.98 10.57 8.64
N THR A 57 6.64 10.08 7.59
CA THR A 57 7.70 10.80 6.87
C THR A 57 7.15 11.43 5.60
N ASN A 58 7.58 12.66 5.26
CA ASN A 58 7.13 13.35 4.05
C ASN A 58 7.72 12.75 2.77
N VAL A 59 9.00 12.35 2.81
CA VAL A 59 9.73 11.87 1.62
C VAL A 59 10.57 10.65 2.00
N VAL A 60 10.43 9.57 1.24
CA VAL A 60 11.33 8.42 1.34
C VAL A 60 12.07 8.28 0.02
N VAL A 61 13.40 8.20 0.08
CA VAL A 61 14.28 8.00 -1.06
C VAL A 61 14.90 6.62 -0.98
N VAL A 62 14.82 5.87 -2.08
CA VAL A 62 15.39 4.52 -2.20
C VAL A 62 16.43 4.53 -3.32
N GLU A 63 17.64 4.05 -3.05
CA GLU A 63 18.75 4.04 -3.99
C GLU A 63 19.55 2.72 -3.88
N GLY A 64 20.20 2.34 -4.97
CA GLY A 64 21.14 1.19 -5.01
C GLY A 64 20.45 -0.16 -5.09
N ASN A 65 21.17 -1.20 -4.61
CA ASN A 65 20.72 -2.59 -4.66
C ASN A 65 19.68 -2.88 -3.58
N VAL A 66 18.42 -2.94 -3.94
CA VAL A 66 17.30 -3.16 -3.03
C VAL A 66 16.34 -4.22 -3.57
N LYS A 67 15.70 -4.96 -2.66
CA LYS A 67 14.51 -5.75 -2.96
C LYS A 67 13.28 -4.95 -2.57
N THR A 68 12.37 -4.74 -3.52
CA THR A 68 11.07 -4.10 -3.27
C THR A 68 9.97 -5.16 -3.16
N VAL A 69 9.16 -5.05 -2.11
CA VAL A 69 8.00 -5.93 -1.86
C VAL A 69 6.75 -5.07 -1.90
N TYR A 70 5.88 -5.35 -2.87
CA TYR A 70 4.56 -4.74 -2.99
C TYR A 70 3.54 -5.63 -2.31
N ILE A 71 2.81 -5.09 -1.34
CA ILE A 71 1.71 -5.76 -0.64
C ILE A 71 0.42 -5.17 -1.17
N GLY A 72 -0.38 -5.99 -1.85
CA GLY A 72 -1.70 -5.60 -2.34
C GLY A 72 -2.67 -5.27 -1.22
N GLY A 73 -3.81 -4.67 -1.56
CA GLY A 73 -4.85 -4.33 -0.60
C GLY A 73 -5.22 -5.53 0.27
N GLN A 74 -5.13 -5.33 1.58
CA GLN A 74 -5.51 -6.31 2.59
C GLN A 74 -6.79 -5.85 3.26
N ASP A 75 -7.79 -6.72 3.17
CA ASP A 75 -9.05 -6.63 3.89
C ASP A 75 -9.02 -7.52 5.13
N ALA A 76 -10.01 -7.38 6.01
CA ALA A 76 -10.12 -8.16 7.23
C ALA A 76 -10.62 -9.59 6.97
N LEU A 77 -9.94 -10.32 6.10
CA LEU A 77 -10.20 -11.72 5.78
C LEU A 77 -9.22 -12.64 6.52
N ASN A 78 -9.72 -13.72 7.11
CA ASN A 78 -8.87 -14.79 7.59
C ASN A 78 -8.45 -15.74 6.45
N ALA A 79 -7.60 -16.72 6.74
CA ALA A 79 -7.12 -17.70 5.75
C ALA A 79 -8.24 -18.57 5.12
N SER A 80 -9.42 -18.65 5.76
CA SER A 80 -10.59 -19.35 5.23
C SER A 80 -11.47 -18.46 4.34
N GLY A 81 -11.11 -17.18 4.17
CA GLY A 81 -11.89 -16.19 3.41
C GLY A 81 -13.10 -15.62 4.17
N GLU A 82 -13.16 -15.79 5.48
CA GLU A 82 -14.22 -15.25 6.32
C GLU A 82 -13.87 -13.84 6.78
N ILE A 83 -14.86 -12.93 6.81
CA ILE A 83 -14.68 -11.57 7.31
C ILE A 83 -14.62 -11.58 8.83
N VAL A 84 -13.50 -11.13 9.39
CA VAL A 84 -13.29 -10.94 10.82
C VAL A 84 -13.75 -9.54 11.22
N GLY A 85 -14.43 -9.42 12.37
CA GLY A 85 -14.77 -8.11 12.94
C GLY A 85 -15.82 -7.35 12.11
N LYS A 86 -16.88 -8.00 11.65
CA LYS A 86 -18.00 -7.32 10.98
C LYS A 86 -18.55 -6.20 11.85
N GLY A 87 -18.57 -4.98 11.33
CA GLY A 87 -19.01 -3.79 12.04
C GLY A 87 -18.02 -3.28 13.11
N ASP A 88 -16.85 -3.87 13.25
CA ASP A 88 -15.83 -3.52 14.24
C ASP A 88 -14.51 -3.15 13.54
N ILE A 89 -14.23 -1.85 13.43
CA ILE A 89 -13.00 -1.34 12.79
C ILE A 89 -11.73 -1.74 13.54
N VAL A 90 -11.81 -1.94 14.86
CA VAL A 90 -10.65 -2.36 15.67
C VAL A 90 -10.26 -3.77 15.27
N ALA A 91 -11.20 -4.72 15.33
CA ALA A 91 -10.95 -6.11 14.95
C ALA A 91 -10.54 -6.24 13.48
N GLN A 92 -11.13 -5.44 12.58
CA GLN A 92 -10.72 -5.42 11.17
C GLN A 92 -9.30 -4.89 10.99
N THR A 93 -8.93 -3.81 11.67
CA THR A 93 -7.55 -3.27 11.62
C THR A 93 -6.53 -4.30 12.11
N GLU A 94 -6.80 -4.97 13.22
CA GLU A 94 -5.91 -6.00 13.77
C GLU A 94 -5.73 -7.18 12.80
N GLN A 95 -6.81 -7.66 12.18
CA GLN A 95 -6.73 -8.73 11.17
C GLN A 95 -5.93 -8.32 9.95
N ILE A 96 -6.14 -7.10 9.43
CA ILE A 96 -5.38 -6.57 8.28
C ILE A 96 -3.90 -6.50 8.61
N LEU A 97 -3.52 -6.02 9.79
CA LEU A 97 -2.13 -5.95 10.21
C LEU A 97 -1.50 -7.34 10.36
N ALA A 98 -2.27 -8.34 10.79
CA ALA A 98 -1.81 -9.74 10.78
C ALA A 98 -1.57 -10.24 9.34
N ASN A 99 -2.47 -9.94 8.42
CA ASN A 99 -2.32 -10.29 7.01
C ASN A 99 -1.09 -9.62 6.37
N VAL A 100 -0.87 -8.33 6.64
CA VAL A 100 0.30 -7.60 6.16
C VAL A 100 1.59 -8.19 6.71
N ARG A 101 1.63 -8.60 7.99
CA ARG A 101 2.80 -9.30 8.54
C ARG A 101 3.09 -10.60 7.82
N ALA A 102 2.07 -11.41 7.57
CA ALA A 102 2.23 -12.65 6.81
C ALA A 102 2.74 -12.40 5.39
N ALA A 103 2.23 -11.36 4.73
CA ALA A 103 2.70 -10.95 3.40
C ALA A 103 4.16 -10.47 3.41
N LEU A 104 4.56 -9.68 4.42
CA LEU A 104 5.95 -9.25 4.59
C LEU A 104 6.88 -10.46 4.76
N GLU A 105 6.52 -11.39 5.65
CA GLU A 105 7.31 -12.60 5.90
C GLU A 105 7.46 -13.42 4.63
N ALA A 106 6.39 -13.66 3.88
CA ALA A 106 6.41 -14.35 2.60
C ALA A 106 7.31 -13.65 1.57
N GLY A 107 7.34 -12.30 1.57
CA GLY A 107 8.22 -11.48 0.76
C GLY A 107 9.66 -11.38 1.29
N GLY A 108 9.98 -12.00 2.44
CA GLY A 108 11.29 -11.88 3.11
C GLY A 108 11.58 -10.45 3.56
N ALA A 109 10.56 -9.76 4.05
CA ALA A 109 10.63 -8.42 4.64
C ALA A 109 10.12 -8.43 6.09
N ARG A 110 10.24 -7.31 6.77
CA ARG A 110 9.79 -7.10 8.16
C ARG A 110 9.09 -5.75 8.28
N PRO A 111 8.36 -5.47 9.37
CA PRO A 111 7.65 -4.21 9.58
C PRO A 111 8.48 -2.94 9.36
N GLU A 112 9.72 -2.92 9.81
CA GLU A 112 10.64 -1.79 9.66
C GLU A 112 11.09 -1.52 8.22
N HIS A 113 10.85 -2.45 7.31
CA HIS A 113 11.13 -2.27 5.88
C HIS A 113 10.00 -1.55 5.13
N ILE A 114 8.84 -1.34 5.74
CA ILE A 114 7.76 -0.61 5.10
C ILE A 114 8.16 0.86 4.95
N ILE A 115 8.10 1.35 3.72
CA ILE A 115 8.40 2.74 3.36
C ILE A 115 7.15 3.54 3.00
N LYS A 116 6.04 2.84 2.70
CA LYS A 116 4.77 3.46 2.28
C LYS A 116 3.59 2.65 2.76
N TRP A 117 2.58 3.35 3.30
CA TRP A 117 1.23 2.87 3.53
C TRP A 117 0.21 3.66 2.74
N ASN A 118 -0.79 2.97 2.18
CA ASN A 118 -2.06 3.55 1.80
C ASN A 118 -3.15 2.92 2.67
N ILE A 119 -4.01 3.76 3.22
CA ILE A 119 -5.07 3.36 4.16
C ILE A 119 -6.38 3.95 3.65
N TYR A 120 -7.34 3.08 3.34
CA TYR A 120 -8.65 3.42 2.84
C TYR A 120 -9.67 3.10 3.94
N ILE A 121 -10.44 4.10 4.38
CA ILE A 121 -11.37 3.95 5.50
C ILE A 121 -12.77 4.32 5.01
N VAL A 122 -13.75 3.45 5.22
CA VAL A 122 -15.13 3.77 4.86
C VAL A 122 -15.63 4.93 5.71
N GLU A 123 -16.32 5.89 5.08
CA GLU A 123 -16.87 7.05 5.77
C GLU A 123 -17.75 6.65 6.96
N GLY A 124 -17.70 7.47 8.02
CA GLY A 124 -18.48 7.24 9.25
C GLY A 124 -17.84 6.32 10.27
N GLN A 125 -16.69 5.71 9.97
CA GLN A 125 -15.97 4.87 10.93
C GLN A 125 -15.24 5.71 11.99
N PRO A 126 -15.14 5.21 13.26
CA PRO A 126 -14.43 5.90 14.34
C PRO A 126 -12.92 5.85 14.11
N LEU A 127 -12.38 6.85 13.39
CA LEU A 127 -10.97 6.93 13.00
C LEU A 127 -10.00 6.70 14.17
N GLN A 128 -10.28 7.31 15.33
CA GLN A 128 -9.39 7.18 16.51
C GLN A 128 -9.31 5.77 17.02
N ALA A 129 -10.39 4.99 16.97
CA ALA A 129 -10.39 3.59 17.40
C ALA A 129 -9.54 2.72 16.46
N GLY A 130 -9.68 2.90 15.15
CA GLY A 130 -8.83 2.23 14.15
C GLY A 130 -7.36 2.62 14.29
N PHE A 131 -7.06 3.90 14.50
CA PHE A 131 -5.70 4.37 14.71
C PHE A 131 -5.07 3.81 16.00
N ALA A 132 -5.81 3.76 17.10
CA ALA A 132 -5.34 3.14 18.35
C ALA A 132 -5.07 1.64 18.15
N ALA A 133 -5.94 0.92 17.44
CA ALA A 133 -5.71 -0.48 17.09
C ALA A 133 -4.44 -0.65 16.26
N PHE A 134 -4.21 0.22 15.28
CA PHE A 134 -2.97 0.23 14.49
C PHE A 134 -1.75 0.42 15.40
N GLN A 135 -1.73 1.45 16.26
CA GLN A 135 -0.61 1.71 17.17
C GLN A 135 -0.33 0.56 18.14
N ASN A 136 -1.38 -0.09 18.64
CA ASN A 136 -1.23 -1.22 19.58
C ASN A 136 -0.76 -2.50 18.88
N ALA A 137 -1.24 -2.75 17.68
CA ALA A 137 -0.94 -3.99 16.96
C ALA A 137 0.31 -3.91 16.07
N TRP A 138 0.76 -2.69 15.68
CA TRP A 138 1.96 -2.52 14.86
C TRP A 138 3.17 -2.13 15.71
N PRO A 139 4.34 -2.75 15.50
CA PRO A 139 5.52 -2.42 16.28
C PRO A 139 5.99 -0.99 16.01
N GLU A 140 6.56 -0.37 17.02
CA GLU A 140 7.28 0.89 16.84
C GLU A 140 8.48 0.67 15.91
N VAL A 141 8.62 1.54 14.91
CA VAL A 141 9.70 1.48 13.94
C VAL A 141 10.58 2.75 14.03
N PRO A 142 11.89 2.64 13.81
CA PRO A 142 12.82 3.77 13.97
C PRO A 142 12.48 4.95 13.06
N ASN A 143 11.98 4.65 11.86
CA ASN A 143 11.62 5.65 10.87
C ASN A 143 10.19 5.36 10.39
N PRO A 144 9.22 6.23 10.66
CA PRO A 144 7.87 6.05 10.17
C PRO A 144 7.82 6.16 8.65
N PRO A 145 7.00 5.35 7.97
CA PRO A 145 6.87 5.40 6.51
C PRO A 145 6.13 6.65 6.03
N ALA A 146 6.15 6.90 4.74
CA ALA A 146 5.21 7.81 4.12
C ALA A 146 3.80 7.21 4.16
N ILE A 147 2.80 7.99 4.61
CA ILE A 147 1.42 7.51 4.77
C ILE A 147 0.47 8.34 3.92
N THR A 148 -0.46 7.69 3.25
CA THR A 148 -1.64 8.31 2.66
C THR A 148 -2.88 7.65 3.27
N GLY A 149 -3.72 8.44 3.93
CA GLY A 149 -5.01 7.99 4.45
C GLY A 149 -6.13 8.75 3.77
N VAL A 150 -7.17 8.05 3.33
CA VAL A 150 -8.34 8.63 2.67
C VAL A 150 -9.63 7.99 3.16
N PHE A 151 -10.70 8.79 3.21
CA PHE A 151 -12.04 8.26 3.38
C PHE A 151 -12.62 7.91 2.01
N VAL A 152 -13.31 6.78 1.96
CA VAL A 152 -13.97 6.26 0.76
C VAL A 152 -15.44 5.96 1.06
N SER A 153 -16.29 6.03 0.04
CA SER A 153 -17.72 5.72 0.19
C SER A 153 -18.01 4.23 0.37
N GLY A 154 -17.06 3.36 0.06
CA GLY A 154 -17.15 1.91 0.21
C GLY A 154 -15.92 1.20 -0.35
N LEU A 155 -15.75 -0.04 0.06
CA LEU A 155 -14.70 -0.97 -0.39
C LEU A 155 -15.31 -2.09 -1.24
N ALA A 156 -14.49 -3.08 -1.59
CA ALA A 156 -14.91 -4.19 -2.47
C ALA A 156 -16.07 -5.03 -1.90
N HIS A 157 -16.23 -5.06 -0.59
CA HIS A 157 -17.35 -5.70 0.09
C HIS A 157 -18.00 -4.73 1.09
N PRO A 158 -19.34 -4.71 1.24
CA PRO A 158 -20.03 -3.74 2.10
C PRO A 158 -19.73 -3.90 3.61
N GLU A 159 -19.21 -5.03 4.03
CA GLU A 159 -18.81 -5.28 5.42
C GLU A 159 -17.31 -4.96 5.68
N PHE A 160 -16.55 -4.57 4.67
CA PHE A 160 -15.20 -4.06 4.85
C PHE A 160 -15.27 -2.60 5.28
N LEU A 161 -14.58 -2.25 6.36
CA LEU A 161 -14.58 -0.91 6.94
C LEU A 161 -13.26 -0.18 6.71
N VAL A 162 -12.20 -0.94 6.46
CA VAL A 162 -10.85 -0.45 6.22
C VAL A 162 -10.11 -1.44 5.32
N GLU A 163 -9.26 -0.91 4.44
CA GLU A 163 -8.32 -1.67 3.59
C GLU A 163 -6.96 -1.01 3.67
N MET A 164 -5.88 -1.78 3.63
CA MET A 164 -4.53 -1.25 3.65
C MET A 164 -3.65 -1.95 2.61
N ASP A 165 -2.86 -1.17 1.88
CA ASP A 165 -1.75 -1.67 1.06
C ASP A 165 -0.42 -1.05 1.51
N ALA A 166 0.69 -1.68 1.17
CA ALA A 166 2.00 -1.22 1.58
C ALA A 166 3.10 -1.52 0.55
N VAL A 167 4.17 -0.74 0.63
CA VAL A 167 5.42 -1.03 -0.06
C VAL A 167 6.53 -1.15 0.97
N ALA A 168 7.28 -2.24 0.90
CA ALA A 168 8.46 -2.45 1.72
C ALA A 168 9.72 -2.54 0.86
N VAL A 169 10.86 -2.07 1.40
CA VAL A 169 12.17 -2.10 0.76
C VAL A 169 13.20 -2.69 1.69
N VAL A 170 13.89 -3.72 1.21
CA VAL A 170 14.99 -4.39 1.92
C VAL A 170 16.30 -4.04 1.23
N PRO A 171 17.18 -3.24 1.85
CA PRO A 171 18.52 -2.98 1.32
C PRO A 171 19.40 -4.24 1.31
N HIS A 172 20.24 -4.37 0.30
CA HIS A 172 21.25 -5.44 0.15
C HIS A 172 22.67 -4.89 0.20
#